data_3928223760e13dc2134fc48b184c339f
#
_entry.id   3928223760e13dc2134fc48b184c339f
#
_cell.length_a   1.000
_cell.length_b   1.000
_cell.length_c   1.000
_cell.angle_alpha   90.00
_cell.angle_beta   90.00
_cell.angle_gamma   90.00
#
_symmetry.space_group_name_H-M   'P 1'
#
loop_
_entity.id
_entity.type
_entity.pdbx_description
1 polymer ?
#
loop_
_entity_poly.entity_id
_entity_poly.type
_entity_poly.pdbx_seq_one_letter_code
_entity_poly.pdbx_strand_id
1 'polypeptide(L)'
;MKKIIAMLLALMMVLSLAACGGAPEESKPANVTGVEDGVLTVGMECAYAPYNWTQMDDSNGAVPIVNNPGSYANGYDVMIAKKICEANGWKLEVMAIGWDGLTPALNAGQIDAVIAGQSMTEERMAEVDMAGPYFYASIVCVTQKDNPLASATGISQLTGACTAQTGTIWYDSCLPQIPGAELMPASETSSAMIMAATSGTVDYICTDMPTAMGACAVYDNLVLLDFTGSEDNFQVDQGEINIGISVVKGNTTVKEAMDKVLSGMTVEDFNNLMNQAIAIQPTV
;
A
#
# COMPACT_ATOMS: atom_id res chain seq x y z
N MET A 1 73.37 -0.28 9.58
CA MET A 1 72.11 -0.71 10.27
C MET A 1 70.94 0.23 10.02
N LYS A 2 71.09 1.57 10.17
CA LYS A 2 69.91 2.51 9.94
C LYS A 2 69.35 2.53 8.55
N LYS A 3 70.15 2.27 7.49
CA LYS A 3 69.67 2.24 6.10
C LYS A 3 68.94 0.95 5.71
N ILE A 4 69.25 -0.16 6.38
CA ILE A 4 68.59 -1.46 6.15
C ILE A 4 67.20 -1.49 6.83
N ILE A 5 67.04 -0.85 7.99
CA ILE A 5 65.77 -0.74 8.70
C ILE A 5 64.76 0.17 7.92
N ALA A 6 65.25 1.23 7.29
CA ALA A 6 64.44 2.11 6.46
C ALA A 6 63.92 1.40 5.19
N MET A 7 64.71 0.49 4.62
CA MET A 7 64.34 -0.25 3.41
C MET A 7 63.30 -1.38 3.72
N LEU A 8 63.39 -1.99 4.90
CA LEU A 8 62.43 -3.00 5.37
C LEU A 8 61.07 -2.37 5.76
N LEU A 9 61.08 -1.15 6.32
CA LEU A 9 59.84 -0.40 6.60
C LEU A 9 59.14 0.10 5.33
N ALA A 10 59.90 0.49 4.30
CA ALA A 10 59.34 0.87 3.00
C ALA A 10 58.74 -0.34 2.24
N LEU A 11 59.34 -1.52 2.41
CA LEU A 11 58.85 -2.76 1.78
C LEU A 11 57.56 -3.29 2.45
N MET A 12 57.37 -3.08 3.76
CA MET A 12 56.13 -3.40 4.46
C MET A 12 54.99 -2.45 4.13
N MET A 13 55.23 -1.18 3.79
CA MET A 13 54.20 -0.25 3.35
C MET A 13 53.72 -0.50 1.94
N VAL A 14 54.51 -1.12 1.07
CA VAL A 14 54.11 -1.45 -0.30
C VAL A 14 53.26 -2.74 -0.34
N LEU A 15 53.41 -3.65 0.62
CA LEU A 15 52.60 -4.85 0.71
C LEU A 15 51.21 -4.62 1.33
N SER A 16 50.99 -3.48 2.02
CA SER A 16 49.69 -3.15 2.60
C SER A 16 48.73 -2.44 1.63
N LEU A 17 49.20 -2.00 0.45
CA LEU A 17 48.37 -1.38 -0.58
C LEU A 17 47.87 -2.38 -1.66
N ALA A 18 48.33 -3.61 -1.65
CA ALA A 18 47.91 -4.64 -2.58
C ALA A 18 46.70 -5.49 -2.11
N ALA A 19 46.18 -5.22 -0.90
CA ALA A 19 45.06 -5.95 -0.31
C ALA A 19 43.68 -5.23 -0.40
N CYS A 20 43.58 -4.08 -1.09
CA CYS A 20 42.35 -3.34 -1.29
C CYS A 20 41.98 -3.21 -2.79
N GLY A 21 42.20 -4.27 -3.57
CA GLY A 21 41.75 -4.42 -4.93
C GLY A 21 40.72 -5.53 -5.03
N GLY A 22 39.79 -5.60 -4.08
CA GLY A 22 38.51 -6.29 -4.29
C GLY A 22 37.75 -5.51 -5.35
N ALA A 23 37.41 -6.15 -6.46
CA ALA A 23 36.34 -5.66 -7.34
C ALA A 23 35.15 -5.24 -6.47
N PRO A 24 34.38 -4.20 -6.84
CA PRO A 24 33.14 -3.94 -6.14
C PRO A 24 32.38 -5.28 -6.10
N GLU A 25 32.21 -5.87 -4.92
CA GLU A 25 31.16 -6.86 -4.75
C GLU A 25 29.91 -6.12 -5.27
N GLU A 26 29.37 -6.55 -6.38
CA GLU A 26 27.98 -6.29 -6.69
C GLU A 26 27.26 -6.67 -5.40
N SER A 27 26.72 -5.65 -4.73
CA SER A 27 25.87 -5.87 -3.58
C SER A 27 24.78 -6.80 -4.09
N LYS A 28 24.87 -8.10 -3.75
CA LYS A 28 23.72 -8.99 -3.91
C LYS A 28 22.56 -8.24 -3.34
N PRO A 29 21.43 -8.10 -4.08
CA PRO A 29 20.25 -7.51 -3.52
C PRO A 29 20.00 -8.18 -2.18
N ALA A 30 19.77 -7.35 -1.17
CA ALA A 30 19.51 -7.80 0.18
C ALA A 30 18.45 -8.90 0.09
N ASN A 31 18.72 -10.00 0.70
CA ASN A 31 18.12 -11.30 0.65
C ASN A 31 16.63 -11.30 0.29
N VAL A 32 16.34 -11.72 -0.91
CA VAL A 32 15.08 -11.64 -1.62
C VAL A 32 14.18 -12.84 -1.30
N THR A 33 14.34 -13.49 -0.14
CA THR A 33 13.80 -14.81 0.08
C THR A 33 13.21 -15.01 1.46
N GLY A 34 12.40 -14.06 1.92
CA GLY A 34 11.65 -14.21 3.15
C GLY A 34 10.83 -15.51 3.24
N VAL A 35 10.48 -16.08 2.11
CA VAL A 35 9.78 -17.37 2.03
C VAL A 35 10.68 -18.61 2.06
N GLU A 36 12.02 -18.48 2.07
CA GLU A 36 12.92 -19.64 2.25
C GLU A 36 12.80 -20.25 3.65
N ASP A 37 12.44 -19.48 4.66
CA ASP A 37 12.15 -19.96 6.00
C ASP A 37 10.70 -20.44 6.17
N GLY A 38 9.88 -20.35 5.12
CA GLY A 38 8.47 -20.72 5.13
C GLY A 38 7.55 -19.68 5.77
N VAL A 39 8.03 -18.46 5.98
CA VAL A 39 7.26 -17.34 6.54
C VAL A 39 7.15 -16.22 5.49
N LEU A 40 5.95 -15.71 5.26
CA LEU A 40 5.70 -14.50 4.49
C LEU A 40 5.43 -13.35 5.47
N THR A 41 6.38 -12.44 5.62
CA THR A 41 6.21 -11.22 6.42
C THR A 41 5.65 -10.10 5.55
N VAL A 42 4.42 -9.69 5.85
CA VAL A 42 3.69 -8.67 5.08
C VAL A 42 3.64 -7.37 5.84
N GLY A 43 4.05 -6.28 5.17
CA GLY A 43 3.85 -4.91 5.65
C GLY A 43 2.50 -4.35 5.21
N MET A 44 1.79 -3.70 6.14
CA MET A 44 0.57 -2.93 5.89
C MET A 44 0.39 -1.85 6.94
N GLU A 45 -0.43 -0.81 6.66
CA GLU A 45 -0.64 0.28 7.63
C GLU A 45 -1.37 -0.16 8.90
N CYS A 46 -2.25 -1.17 8.79
CA CYS A 46 -3.20 -1.57 9.83
C CYS A 46 -4.10 -0.41 10.32
N ALA A 47 -4.34 0.57 9.45
CA ALA A 47 -5.15 1.77 9.70
C ALA A 47 -5.95 2.22 8.47
N TYR A 48 -6.16 1.31 7.52
CA TYR A 48 -6.77 1.56 6.21
C TYR A 48 -7.94 0.59 5.95
N ALA A 49 -9.03 0.72 6.71
CA ALA A 49 -10.26 -0.06 6.44
C ALA A 49 -10.91 0.38 5.11
N PRO A 50 -11.51 -0.54 4.35
CA PRO A 50 -11.68 -1.98 4.60
C PRO A 50 -10.50 -2.87 4.17
N TYR A 51 -9.42 -2.31 3.64
CA TYR A 51 -8.25 -3.06 3.20
C TYR A 51 -7.51 -3.71 4.38
N ASN A 52 -7.12 -2.94 5.38
CA ASN A 52 -6.44 -3.45 6.55
C ASN A 52 -6.65 -2.53 7.77
N TRP A 53 -6.91 -3.10 8.93
CA TRP A 53 -7.11 -2.37 10.18
C TRP A 53 -6.59 -3.14 11.38
N THR A 54 -6.42 -2.41 12.50
CA THR A 54 -6.07 -2.99 13.80
C THR A 54 -7.31 -3.29 14.62
N GLN A 55 -7.37 -4.46 15.25
CA GLN A 55 -8.35 -4.84 16.28
C GLN A 55 -7.65 -5.46 17.48
N MET A 56 -8.38 -5.63 18.61
CA MET A 56 -7.79 -6.03 19.89
C MET A 56 -7.95 -7.52 20.20
N ASP A 57 -8.52 -8.30 19.29
CA ASP A 57 -8.74 -9.74 19.44
C ASP A 57 -8.57 -10.45 18.08
N ASP A 58 -8.58 -11.77 18.11
CA ASP A 58 -8.44 -12.64 16.92
C ASP A 58 -9.76 -12.94 16.21
N SER A 59 -10.85 -12.24 16.55
CA SER A 59 -12.15 -12.44 15.92
C SER A 59 -12.11 -12.24 14.41
N ASN A 60 -13.05 -12.85 13.70
CA ASN A 60 -13.14 -12.81 12.24
C ASN A 60 -11.86 -13.23 11.51
N GLY A 61 -11.01 -14.02 12.20
CA GLY A 61 -9.77 -14.52 11.63
C GLY A 61 -8.66 -13.47 11.53
N ALA A 62 -8.63 -12.45 12.36
CA ALA A 62 -7.51 -11.52 12.47
C ALA A 62 -6.22 -12.25 12.84
N VAL A 63 -5.08 -11.68 12.46
CA VAL A 63 -3.75 -12.23 12.71
C VAL A 63 -2.95 -11.29 13.63
N PRO A 64 -2.10 -11.82 14.52
CA PRO A 64 -1.28 -10.98 15.38
C PRO A 64 -0.39 -10.03 14.57
N ILE A 65 -0.25 -8.79 15.02
CA ILE A 65 0.72 -7.83 14.50
C ILE A 65 2.03 -8.04 15.26
N VAL A 66 3.08 -8.51 14.57
CA VAL A 66 4.31 -8.97 15.23
C VAL A 66 5.07 -7.85 15.94
N ASN A 67 5.01 -6.61 15.45
CA ASN A 67 5.64 -5.45 16.05
C ASN A 67 4.70 -4.62 16.93
N ASN A 68 3.45 -5.08 17.18
CA ASN A 68 2.50 -4.45 18.10
C ASN A 68 1.78 -5.51 18.95
N PRO A 69 2.46 -6.06 19.99
CA PRO A 69 1.94 -7.15 20.80
C PRO A 69 0.57 -6.83 21.44
N GLY A 70 -0.37 -7.77 21.32
CA GLY A 70 -1.75 -7.62 21.83
C GLY A 70 -2.70 -6.98 20.82
N SER A 71 -2.22 -6.63 19.64
CA SER A 71 -3.03 -6.13 18.53
C SER A 71 -3.03 -7.13 17.37
N TYR A 72 -4.10 -7.10 16.60
CA TYR A 72 -4.34 -8.00 15.47
C TYR A 72 -4.67 -7.20 14.22
N ALA A 73 -4.19 -7.65 13.07
CA ALA A 73 -4.56 -7.11 11.77
C ALA A 73 -5.71 -7.90 11.16
N ASN A 74 -6.66 -7.22 10.56
CA ASN A 74 -7.73 -7.81 9.78
C ASN A 74 -8.04 -6.94 8.55
N GLY A 75 -8.87 -7.43 7.65
CA GLY A 75 -9.29 -6.74 6.43
C GLY A 75 -9.05 -7.53 5.16
N TYR A 76 -9.36 -6.90 4.05
CA TYR A 76 -9.23 -7.48 2.72
C TYR A 76 -7.81 -7.97 2.41
N ASP A 77 -6.80 -7.14 2.73
CA ASP A 77 -5.39 -7.46 2.50
C ASP A 77 -4.94 -8.67 3.32
N VAL A 78 -5.43 -8.79 4.56
CA VAL A 78 -5.16 -9.97 5.40
C VAL A 78 -5.82 -11.22 4.82
N MET A 79 -7.04 -11.10 4.27
CA MET A 79 -7.73 -12.22 3.62
C MET A 79 -6.97 -12.70 2.38
N ILE A 80 -6.46 -11.79 1.56
CA ILE A 80 -5.63 -12.09 0.39
C ILE A 80 -4.30 -12.73 0.81
N ALA A 81 -3.60 -12.13 1.80
CA ALA A 81 -2.35 -12.67 2.33
C ALA A 81 -2.50 -14.11 2.83
N LYS A 82 -3.58 -14.42 3.54
CA LYS A 82 -3.90 -15.78 3.99
C LYS A 82 -4.08 -16.76 2.83
N LYS A 83 -4.82 -16.37 1.78
CA LYS A 83 -5.01 -17.23 0.60
C LYS A 83 -3.68 -17.54 -0.09
N ILE A 84 -2.79 -16.54 -0.19
CA ILE A 84 -1.46 -16.71 -0.76
C ILE A 84 -0.63 -17.65 0.11
N CYS A 85 -0.62 -17.46 1.43
CA CYS A 85 0.12 -18.30 2.36
C CYS A 85 -0.39 -19.74 2.37
N GLU A 86 -1.71 -19.93 2.42
CA GLU A 86 -2.35 -21.26 2.39
C GLU A 86 -1.99 -22.04 1.12
N ALA A 87 -2.07 -21.39 -0.05
CA ALA A 87 -1.77 -22.01 -1.33
C ALA A 87 -0.29 -22.42 -1.49
N ASN A 88 0.62 -21.71 -0.82
CA ASN A 88 2.06 -21.94 -0.91
C ASN A 88 2.63 -22.71 0.32
N GLY A 89 1.81 -23.00 1.34
CA GLY A 89 2.25 -23.65 2.57
C GLY A 89 3.12 -22.74 3.45
N TRP A 90 2.96 -21.43 3.36
CA TRP A 90 3.68 -20.43 4.15
C TRP A 90 2.92 -20.03 5.41
N LYS A 91 3.67 -19.63 6.44
CA LYS A 91 3.12 -18.93 7.60
C LYS A 91 2.99 -17.45 7.29
N LEU A 92 1.88 -16.82 7.67
CA LEU A 92 1.70 -15.37 7.57
C LEU A 92 2.18 -14.68 8.84
N GLU A 93 3.02 -13.66 8.69
CA GLU A 93 3.31 -12.65 9.71
C GLU A 93 2.94 -11.26 9.18
N VAL A 94 2.31 -10.44 10.03
CA VAL A 94 1.92 -9.06 9.67
C VAL A 94 2.71 -8.08 10.50
N MET A 95 3.29 -7.07 9.84
CA MET A 95 4.01 -5.96 10.45
C MET A 95 3.28 -4.65 10.14
N ALA A 96 2.87 -3.92 11.18
CA ALA A 96 2.27 -2.60 11.03
C ALA A 96 3.35 -1.57 10.75
N ILE A 97 3.26 -0.90 9.59
CA ILE A 97 4.23 0.09 9.12
C ILE A 97 3.45 1.25 8.49
N GLY A 98 3.75 2.50 8.88
CA GLY A 98 3.13 3.67 8.25
C GLY A 98 3.37 3.72 6.75
N TRP A 99 2.42 4.29 6.00
CA TRP A 99 2.38 4.28 4.54
C TRP A 99 3.73 4.58 3.86
N ASP A 100 4.36 5.71 4.22
CA ASP A 100 5.64 6.13 3.64
C ASP A 100 6.83 5.21 4.00
N GLY A 101 6.65 4.37 5.01
CA GLY A 101 7.66 3.41 5.47
C GLY A 101 7.61 2.06 4.76
N LEU A 102 6.53 1.73 4.04
CA LEU A 102 6.29 0.40 3.47
C LEU A 102 7.34 0.03 2.41
N THR A 103 7.53 0.85 1.38
CA THR A 103 8.52 0.60 0.32
C THR A 103 9.97 0.62 0.87
N PRO A 104 10.37 1.56 1.74
CA PRO A 104 11.66 1.48 2.42
C PRO A 104 11.88 0.19 3.21
N ALA A 105 10.89 -0.27 3.98
CA ALA A 105 10.98 -1.50 4.76
C ALA A 105 11.12 -2.75 3.86
N LEU A 106 10.38 -2.77 2.74
CA LEU A 106 10.49 -3.82 1.72
C LEU A 106 11.89 -3.87 1.13
N ASN A 107 12.40 -2.72 0.66
CA ASN A 107 13.74 -2.63 0.06
C ASN A 107 14.87 -2.91 1.05
N ALA A 108 14.65 -2.68 2.35
CA ALA A 108 15.58 -3.03 3.42
C ALA A 108 15.51 -4.52 3.83
N GLY A 109 14.58 -5.31 3.28
CA GLY A 109 14.39 -6.72 3.64
C GLY A 109 13.83 -6.93 5.04
N GLN A 110 13.10 -5.95 5.57
CA GLN A 110 12.39 -6.08 6.86
C GLN A 110 11.06 -6.81 6.69
N ILE A 111 10.49 -6.76 5.51
CA ILE A 111 9.27 -7.43 5.07
C ILE A 111 9.51 -8.04 3.69
N ASP A 112 8.76 -9.06 3.33
CA ASP A 112 8.86 -9.78 2.06
C ASP A 112 7.93 -9.23 1.00
N ALA A 113 6.81 -8.67 1.43
CA ALA A 113 5.81 -8.08 0.57
C ALA A 113 5.08 -6.91 1.25
N VAL A 114 4.55 -6.00 0.44
CA VAL A 114 3.56 -5.02 0.86
C VAL A 114 2.21 -5.42 0.28
N ILE A 115 1.24 -5.70 1.15
CA ILE A 115 -0.17 -5.92 0.79
C ILE A 115 -0.98 -4.89 1.57
N ALA A 116 -1.22 -3.73 0.95
CA ALA A 116 -1.69 -2.52 1.62
C ALA A 116 -2.54 -1.61 0.72
N GLY A 117 -3.35 -2.20 -0.18
CA GLY A 117 -4.19 -1.41 -1.08
C GLY A 117 -3.40 -0.54 -2.07
N GLN A 118 -2.17 -0.93 -2.43
CA GLN A 118 -1.30 -0.11 -3.28
C GLN A 118 -1.70 -0.18 -4.76
N SER A 119 -1.95 0.99 -5.37
CA SER A 119 -2.16 1.12 -6.82
C SER A 119 -0.90 0.74 -7.60
N MET A 120 -1.07 0.09 -8.76
CA MET A 120 0.01 -0.40 -9.62
C MET A 120 0.51 0.71 -10.56
N THR A 121 0.97 1.85 -10.00
CA THR A 121 1.46 2.98 -10.80
C THR A 121 2.81 2.68 -11.46
N GLU A 122 3.07 3.31 -12.61
CA GLU A 122 4.37 3.20 -13.29
C GLU A 122 5.52 3.63 -12.37
N GLU A 123 5.32 4.71 -11.58
CA GLU A 123 6.30 5.21 -10.63
C GLU A 123 6.65 4.15 -9.59
N ARG A 124 5.64 3.52 -8.96
CA ARG A 124 5.85 2.45 -7.97
C ARG A 124 6.51 1.23 -8.59
N MET A 125 6.07 0.83 -9.79
CA MET A 125 6.67 -0.29 -10.53
C MET A 125 8.10 -0.01 -11.03
N ALA A 126 8.55 1.23 -11.04
CA ALA A 126 9.97 1.55 -11.26
C ALA A 126 10.85 1.13 -10.06
N GLU A 127 10.33 1.20 -8.83
CA GLU A 127 11.06 0.93 -7.59
C GLU A 127 10.94 -0.52 -7.10
N VAL A 128 9.79 -1.17 -7.34
CA VAL A 128 9.45 -2.52 -6.89
C VAL A 128 8.86 -3.34 -8.04
N ASP A 129 8.80 -4.66 -7.89
CA ASP A 129 7.95 -5.48 -8.76
C ASP A 129 6.58 -5.65 -8.08
N MET A 130 5.52 -5.74 -8.89
CA MET A 130 4.18 -5.92 -8.36
C MET A 130 3.53 -7.19 -8.90
N ALA A 131 2.96 -7.99 -7.99
CA ALA A 131 2.10 -9.13 -8.31
C ALA A 131 0.63 -8.68 -8.36
N GLY A 132 -0.17 -9.36 -9.15
CA GLY A 132 -1.60 -9.09 -9.28
C GLY A 132 -2.00 -8.56 -10.65
N PRO A 133 -3.10 -7.81 -10.76
CA PRO A 133 -3.85 -7.16 -9.65
C PRO A 133 -4.61 -8.15 -8.76
N TYR A 134 -4.85 -7.73 -7.50
CA TYR A 134 -5.73 -8.45 -6.58
C TYR A 134 -7.02 -7.68 -6.25
N PHE A 135 -7.18 -6.47 -6.78
CA PHE A 135 -8.41 -5.73 -6.82
C PHE A 135 -8.46 -4.77 -8.02
N TYR A 136 -9.63 -4.61 -8.62
CA TYR A 136 -9.89 -3.68 -9.74
C TYR A 136 -10.66 -2.49 -9.19
N ALA A 137 -9.92 -1.42 -8.88
CA ALA A 137 -10.48 -0.23 -8.25
C ALA A 137 -11.15 0.72 -9.26
N SER A 138 -12.00 1.60 -8.76
CA SER A 138 -12.45 2.82 -9.43
C SER A 138 -12.24 4.00 -8.49
N ILE A 139 -12.00 5.18 -9.06
CA ILE A 139 -11.79 6.42 -8.31
C ILE A 139 -13.10 7.14 -8.13
N VAL A 140 -13.36 7.57 -6.90
CA VAL A 140 -14.61 8.22 -6.48
C VAL A 140 -14.31 9.37 -5.52
N CYS A 141 -15.34 10.17 -5.22
CA CYS A 141 -15.25 11.16 -4.16
C CYS A 141 -16.25 10.84 -3.04
N VAL A 142 -16.00 11.42 -1.87
CA VAL A 142 -16.91 11.36 -0.71
C VAL A 142 -17.09 12.77 -0.17
N THR A 143 -18.32 13.12 0.15
CA THR A 143 -18.69 14.40 0.76
C THR A 143 -19.72 14.17 1.89
N GLN A 144 -20.05 15.21 2.64
CA GLN A 144 -21.16 15.14 3.60
C GLN A 144 -22.51 15.17 2.88
N LYS A 145 -23.51 14.51 3.43
CA LYS A 145 -24.87 14.43 2.84
C LYS A 145 -25.58 15.79 2.78
N ASP A 146 -25.26 16.70 3.68
CA ASP A 146 -25.79 18.06 3.74
C ASP A 146 -24.96 19.09 2.94
N ASN A 147 -23.80 18.69 2.41
CA ASN A 147 -23.02 19.52 1.51
C ASN A 147 -23.72 19.65 0.15
N PRO A 148 -23.80 20.86 -0.46
CA PRO A 148 -24.37 21.04 -1.79
C PRO A 148 -23.77 20.12 -2.87
N LEU A 149 -22.53 19.68 -2.71
CA LEU A 149 -21.85 18.76 -3.62
C LEU A 149 -22.44 17.33 -3.61
N ALA A 150 -23.26 16.97 -2.63
CA ALA A 150 -23.87 15.64 -2.52
C ALA A 150 -24.74 15.25 -3.74
N SER A 151 -25.11 16.21 -4.56
CA SER A 151 -25.87 16.00 -5.80
C SER A 151 -25.03 16.11 -7.08
N ALA A 152 -23.69 16.21 -6.97
CA ALA A 152 -22.80 16.30 -8.12
C ALA A 152 -22.84 15.01 -8.95
N THR A 153 -22.84 15.16 -10.27
CA THR A 153 -22.89 14.06 -11.25
C THR A 153 -21.64 13.98 -12.13
N GLY A 154 -20.63 14.80 -11.81
CA GLY A 154 -19.34 14.85 -12.49
C GLY A 154 -18.33 15.69 -11.73
N ILE A 155 -17.06 15.50 -12.05
CA ILE A 155 -15.96 16.16 -11.35
C ILE A 155 -15.92 17.70 -11.60
N SER A 156 -16.41 18.17 -12.70
CA SER A 156 -16.47 19.60 -13.01
C SER A 156 -17.41 20.41 -12.09
N GLN A 157 -18.30 19.73 -11.38
CA GLN A 157 -19.23 20.34 -10.42
C GLN A 157 -18.66 20.42 -9.00
N LEU A 158 -17.52 19.77 -8.75
CA LEU A 158 -16.87 19.80 -7.44
C LEU A 158 -16.09 21.10 -7.26
N THR A 159 -16.28 21.74 -6.10
CA THR A 159 -15.64 23.01 -5.74
C THR A 159 -15.31 23.02 -4.26
N GLY A 160 -14.33 23.85 -3.84
CA GLY A 160 -13.99 24.05 -2.44
C GLY A 160 -12.82 23.18 -1.96
N ALA A 161 -12.66 23.14 -0.65
CA ALA A 161 -11.54 22.49 0.01
C ALA A 161 -11.60 20.96 -0.15
N CYS A 162 -10.48 20.37 -0.60
CA CYS A 162 -10.40 18.92 -0.80
C CYS A 162 -9.04 18.37 -0.41
N THR A 163 -9.00 17.08 -0.08
CA THR A 163 -7.77 16.35 0.20
C THR A 163 -7.87 14.89 -0.23
N ALA A 164 -6.74 14.20 -0.24
CA ALA A 164 -6.61 12.77 -0.37
C ALA A 164 -5.37 12.30 0.40
N GLN A 165 -5.11 11.00 0.45
CA GLN A 165 -3.93 10.48 1.12
C GLN A 165 -2.66 10.81 0.34
N THR A 166 -1.58 11.11 1.05
CA THR A 166 -0.25 11.40 0.48
C THR A 166 0.29 10.19 -0.31
N GLY A 167 1.05 10.45 -1.38
CA GLY A 167 1.68 9.39 -2.19
C GLY A 167 0.68 8.46 -2.88
N THR A 168 -0.52 8.97 -3.20
CA THR A 168 -1.54 8.26 -3.96
C THR A 168 -1.91 9.01 -5.22
N ILE A 169 -2.35 8.28 -6.27
CA ILE A 169 -2.88 8.88 -7.48
C ILE A 169 -4.10 9.78 -7.22
N TRP A 170 -4.78 9.58 -6.11
CA TRP A 170 -5.95 10.38 -5.73
C TRP A 170 -5.56 11.84 -5.51
N TYR A 171 -4.46 12.07 -4.77
CA TYR A 171 -3.97 13.41 -4.49
C TYR A 171 -3.18 13.98 -5.67
N ASP A 172 -2.25 13.19 -6.23
CA ASP A 172 -1.26 13.67 -7.19
C ASP A 172 -1.82 13.80 -8.61
N SER A 173 -2.76 12.93 -8.99
CA SER A 173 -3.28 12.84 -10.36
C SER A 173 -4.77 13.17 -10.49
N CYS A 174 -5.62 12.81 -9.51
CA CYS A 174 -7.07 12.95 -9.62
C CYS A 174 -7.56 14.33 -9.17
N LEU A 175 -7.23 14.78 -7.96
CA LEU A 175 -7.68 16.08 -7.45
C LEU A 175 -7.30 17.25 -8.36
N PRO A 176 -6.11 17.31 -9.01
CA PRO A 176 -5.77 18.38 -9.94
C PRO A 176 -6.65 18.47 -11.20
N GLN A 177 -7.41 17.41 -11.53
CA GLN A 177 -8.33 17.40 -12.66
C GLN A 177 -9.66 18.14 -12.36
N ILE A 178 -9.93 18.43 -11.09
CA ILE A 178 -11.16 19.10 -10.66
C ILE A 178 -10.97 20.63 -10.78
N PRO A 179 -11.68 21.33 -11.69
CA PRO A 179 -11.41 22.73 -11.97
C PRO A 179 -11.65 23.67 -10.78
N GLY A 180 -12.54 23.29 -9.86
CA GLY A 180 -12.90 24.07 -8.68
C GLY A 180 -12.23 23.62 -7.38
N ALA A 181 -11.23 22.73 -7.45
CA ALA A 181 -10.57 22.18 -6.28
C ALA A 181 -9.68 23.21 -5.57
N GLU A 182 -9.85 23.34 -4.27
CA GLU A 182 -8.92 24.02 -3.37
C GLU A 182 -8.14 22.96 -2.60
N LEU A 183 -6.94 22.60 -3.12
CA LEU A 183 -6.16 21.49 -2.55
C LEU A 183 -5.65 21.87 -1.16
N MET A 184 -6.11 21.16 -0.15
CA MET A 184 -5.56 21.18 1.19
C MET A 184 -4.34 20.25 1.28
N PRO A 185 -3.46 20.38 2.29
CA PRO A 185 -2.37 19.45 2.49
C PRO A 185 -2.86 17.99 2.46
N ALA A 186 -2.09 17.11 1.83
CA ALA A 186 -2.40 15.68 1.80
C ALA A 186 -2.48 15.08 3.19
N SER A 187 -3.39 14.15 3.39
CA SER A 187 -3.55 13.43 4.66
C SER A 187 -2.49 12.33 4.78
N GLU A 188 -1.90 12.16 5.95
CA GLU A 188 -0.87 11.13 6.16
C GLU A 188 -1.44 9.70 6.10
N THR A 189 -2.71 9.53 6.49
CA THR A 189 -3.39 8.23 6.52
C THR A 189 -4.79 8.33 5.91
N SER A 190 -5.32 7.19 5.45
CA SER A 190 -6.71 7.09 4.98
C SER A 190 -7.71 7.46 6.07
N SER A 191 -7.47 7.04 7.32
CA SER A 191 -8.32 7.41 8.46
C SER A 191 -8.36 8.92 8.69
N ALA A 192 -7.21 9.63 8.61
CA ALA A 192 -7.16 11.08 8.74
C ALA A 192 -7.91 11.78 7.59
N MET A 193 -7.79 11.28 6.37
CA MET A 193 -8.51 11.75 5.19
C MET A 193 -10.04 11.63 5.39
N ILE A 194 -10.53 10.46 5.83
CA ILE A 194 -11.96 10.22 6.09
C ILE A 194 -12.46 11.13 7.22
N MET A 195 -11.67 11.32 8.27
CA MET A 195 -12.02 12.24 9.37
C MET A 195 -12.12 13.69 8.92
N ALA A 196 -11.29 14.14 7.97
CA ALA A 196 -11.38 15.49 7.42
C ALA A 196 -12.72 15.73 6.69
N ALA A 197 -13.19 14.73 5.91
CA ALA A 197 -14.52 14.79 5.30
C ALA A 197 -15.65 14.71 6.33
N THR A 198 -15.56 13.77 7.27
CA THR A 198 -16.60 13.55 8.31
C THR A 198 -16.80 14.77 9.20
N SER A 199 -15.72 15.47 9.55
CA SER A 199 -15.77 16.69 10.37
C SER A 199 -16.14 17.96 9.58
N GLY A 200 -16.17 17.92 8.26
CA GLY A 200 -16.35 19.09 7.41
C GLY A 200 -15.13 20.02 7.35
N THR A 201 -13.93 19.52 7.68
CA THR A 201 -12.67 20.26 7.51
C THR A 201 -12.36 20.46 6.04
N VAL A 202 -12.81 19.54 5.20
CA VAL A 202 -12.81 19.65 3.73
C VAL A 202 -14.22 19.42 3.20
N ASP A 203 -14.52 19.95 2.02
CA ASP A 203 -15.81 19.79 1.36
C ASP A 203 -15.96 18.37 0.79
N TYR A 204 -14.86 17.79 0.31
CA TYR A 204 -14.82 16.42 -0.21
C TYR A 204 -13.42 15.82 -0.17
N ILE A 205 -13.36 14.51 -0.29
CA ILE A 205 -12.12 13.73 -0.47
C ILE A 205 -12.19 12.93 -1.76
N CYS A 206 -11.01 12.59 -2.33
CA CYS A 206 -10.88 11.66 -3.43
C CYS A 206 -10.23 10.37 -2.91
N THR A 207 -10.80 9.21 -3.29
CA THR A 207 -10.34 7.88 -2.86
C THR A 207 -10.82 6.81 -3.83
N ASP A 208 -10.61 5.54 -3.50
CA ASP A 208 -11.19 4.43 -4.24
C ASP A 208 -12.58 4.02 -3.73
N MET A 209 -13.27 3.24 -4.55
CA MET A 209 -14.64 2.77 -4.26
C MET A 209 -14.73 1.98 -2.94
N PRO A 210 -13.86 0.98 -2.63
CA PRO A 210 -13.95 0.24 -1.37
C PRO A 210 -13.81 1.13 -0.14
N THR A 211 -12.84 2.05 -0.14
CA THR A 211 -12.63 3.01 0.96
C THR A 211 -13.84 3.91 1.16
N ALA A 212 -14.41 4.43 0.05
CA ALA A 212 -15.61 5.25 0.10
C ALA A 212 -16.82 4.47 0.62
N MET A 213 -17.03 3.24 0.16
CA MET A 213 -18.10 2.37 0.66
C MET A 213 -17.92 2.05 2.14
N GLY A 214 -16.70 1.73 2.56
CA GLY A 214 -16.38 1.48 3.96
C GLY A 214 -16.65 2.69 4.84
N ALA A 215 -16.21 3.88 4.42
CA ALA A 215 -16.45 5.13 5.13
C ALA A 215 -17.96 5.45 5.25
N CYS A 216 -18.72 5.33 4.16
CA CYS A 216 -20.16 5.58 4.16
C CYS A 216 -20.97 4.52 4.96
N ALA A 217 -20.42 3.32 5.15
CA ALA A 217 -21.04 2.30 6.00
C ALA A 217 -20.85 2.60 7.50
N VAL A 218 -19.77 3.32 7.87
CA VAL A 218 -19.43 3.66 9.25
C VAL A 218 -19.96 5.04 9.65
N TYR A 219 -19.89 6.01 8.75
CA TYR A 219 -20.25 7.41 9.03
C TYR A 219 -21.54 7.80 8.31
N ASP A 220 -22.63 7.86 9.05
CA ASP A 220 -23.97 8.14 8.52
C ASP A 220 -24.12 9.51 7.83
N ASN A 221 -23.21 10.45 8.12
CA ASN A 221 -23.24 11.78 7.51
C ASN A 221 -22.51 11.85 6.15
N LEU A 222 -21.83 10.79 5.73
CA LEU A 222 -21.12 10.75 4.46
C LEU A 222 -21.96 10.18 3.31
N VAL A 223 -21.65 10.62 2.09
CA VAL A 223 -22.23 10.11 0.85
C VAL A 223 -21.14 9.94 -0.21
N LEU A 224 -21.22 8.83 -0.92
CA LEU A 224 -20.37 8.48 -2.05
C LEU A 224 -20.80 9.26 -3.30
N LEU A 225 -19.86 9.84 -4.01
CA LEU A 225 -20.02 10.45 -5.33
C LEU A 225 -19.31 9.55 -6.36
N ASP A 226 -20.10 8.74 -7.05
CA ASP A 226 -19.62 7.84 -8.11
C ASP A 226 -19.87 8.46 -9.49
N PHE A 227 -18.80 8.75 -10.19
CA PHE A 227 -18.83 9.29 -11.55
C PHE A 227 -18.53 8.23 -12.61
N THR A 228 -18.47 6.95 -12.23
CA THR A 228 -18.22 5.83 -13.15
C THR A 228 -19.27 5.82 -14.26
N GLY A 229 -18.81 5.82 -15.51
CA GLY A 229 -19.70 5.87 -16.68
C GLY A 229 -20.17 7.28 -17.08
N SER A 230 -19.80 8.34 -16.33
CA SER A 230 -19.95 9.73 -16.77
C SER A 230 -18.80 10.11 -17.72
N GLU A 231 -19.08 10.95 -18.73
CA GLU A 231 -18.02 11.60 -19.53
C GLU A 231 -17.23 12.63 -18.68
N ASP A 232 -17.86 13.16 -17.63
CA ASP A 232 -17.26 14.08 -16.66
C ASP A 232 -16.71 13.31 -15.43
N ASN A 233 -15.67 12.55 -15.67
CA ASN A 233 -14.99 11.69 -14.69
C ASN A 233 -13.47 11.85 -14.78
N PHE A 234 -12.77 11.32 -13.79
CA PHE A 234 -11.31 11.28 -13.76
C PHE A 234 -10.73 10.55 -14.97
N GLN A 235 -9.71 11.15 -15.56
CA GLN A 235 -8.94 10.56 -16.66
C GLN A 235 -7.68 9.93 -16.05
N VAL A 236 -7.73 8.64 -15.78
CA VAL A 236 -6.63 7.84 -15.23
C VAL A 236 -6.47 6.55 -16.02
N ASP A 237 -5.24 6.05 -16.14
CA ASP A 237 -5.01 4.75 -16.74
C ASP A 237 -5.62 3.66 -15.85
N GLN A 238 -6.45 2.80 -16.46
CA GLN A 238 -7.13 1.72 -15.73
C GLN A 238 -6.12 0.74 -15.10
N GLY A 239 -4.97 0.53 -15.72
CA GLY A 239 -3.91 -0.30 -15.18
C GLY A 239 -3.31 0.27 -13.91
N GLU A 240 -3.16 1.60 -13.85
CA GLU A 240 -2.55 2.28 -12.71
C GLU A 240 -3.44 2.38 -11.47
N ILE A 241 -4.78 2.28 -11.62
CA ILE A 241 -5.69 2.28 -10.47
C ILE A 241 -5.95 0.89 -9.91
N ASN A 242 -5.55 -0.17 -10.61
CA ASN A 242 -5.63 -1.53 -10.09
C ASN A 242 -4.70 -1.70 -8.88
N ILE A 243 -5.11 -2.56 -7.94
CA ILE A 243 -4.39 -2.77 -6.69
C ILE A 243 -3.52 -4.02 -6.79
N GLY A 244 -2.23 -3.88 -6.47
CA GLY A 244 -1.23 -4.95 -6.55
C GLY A 244 -0.42 -5.12 -5.28
N ILE A 245 0.36 -6.20 -5.23
CA ILE A 245 1.24 -6.56 -4.11
C ILE A 245 2.66 -6.21 -4.49
N SER A 246 3.32 -5.35 -3.72
CA SER A 246 4.72 -5.02 -3.96
C SER A 246 5.65 -6.07 -3.38
N VAL A 247 6.64 -6.47 -4.16
CA VAL A 247 7.77 -7.30 -3.76
C VAL A 247 9.08 -6.62 -4.18
N VAL A 248 10.19 -6.98 -3.54
CA VAL A 248 11.50 -6.41 -3.89
C VAL A 248 11.78 -6.59 -5.39
N LYS A 249 12.30 -5.55 -6.01
CA LYS A 249 12.66 -5.56 -7.44
C LYS A 249 13.55 -6.75 -7.78
N GLY A 250 13.13 -7.55 -8.77
CA GLY A 250 13.82 -8.77 -9.21
C GLY A 250 13.48 -10.03 -8.40
N ASN A 251 12.57 -9.95 -7.41
CA ASN A 251 12.08 -11.13 -6.70
C ASN A 251 11.00 -11.86 -7.49
N THR A 252 11.38 -12.49 -8.59
CA THR A 252 10.46 -13.20 -9.47
C THR A 252 9.83 -14.42 -8.79
N THR A 253 10.55 -15.08 -7.88
CA THR A 253 10.06 -16.30 -7.20
C THR A 253 8.83 -16.00 -6.34
N VAL A 254 8.90 -14.98 -5.49
CA VAL A 254 7.75 -14.60 -4.64
C VAL A 254 6.63 -14.02 -5.47
N LYS A 255 6.97 -13.15 -6.45
CA LYS A 255 5.98 -12.58 -7.38
C LYS A 255 5.19 -13.66 -8.12
N GLU A 256 5.86 -14.62 -8.76
CA GLU A 256 5.22 -15.70 -9.52
C GLU A 256 4.36 -16.60 -8.64
N ALA A 257 4.79 -16.87 -7.40
CA ALA A 257 4.00 -17.63 -6.45
C ALA A 257 2.69 -16.91 -6.07
N MET A 258 2.75 -15.58 -5.89
CA MET A 258 1.57 -14.75 -5.65
C MET A 258 0.67 -14.66 -6.88
N ASP A 259 1.24 -14.36 -8.05
CA ASP A 259 0.51 -14.25 -9.32
C ASP A 259 -0.25 -15.55 -9.65
N LYS A 260 0.35 -16.70 -9.37
CA LYS A 260 -0.30 -18.00 -9.57
C LYS A 260 -1.59 -18.15 -8.76
N VAL A 261 -1.60 -17.66 -7.52
CA VAL A 261 -2.80 -17.69 -6.67
C VAL A 261 -3.83 -16.68 -7.17
N LEU A 262 -3.40 -15.45 -7.42
CA LEU A 262 -4.29 -14.35 -7.81
C LEU A 262 -4.93 -14.60 -9.19
N SER A 263 -4.19 -15.14 -10.16
CA SER A 263 -4.72 -15.49 -11.49
C SER A 263 -5.74 -16.64 -11.47
N GLY A 264 -5.79 -17.42 -10.41
CA GLY A 264 -6.81 -18.44 -10.17
C GLY A 264 -8.11 -17.89 -9.59
N MET A 265 -8.15 -16.61 -9.21
CA MET A 265 -9.33 -15.94 -8.66
C MET A 265 -10.03 -15.09 -9.72
N THR A 266 -11.35 -15.02 -9.62
CA THR A 266 -12.17 -14.17 -10.49
C THR A 266 -12.40 -12.79 -9.88
N VAL A 267 -12.84 -11.82 -10.69
CA VAL A 267 -13.27 -10.49 -10.19
C VAL A 267 -14.38 -10.62 -9.14
N GLU A 268 -15.28 -11.61 -9.30
CA GLU A 268 -16.34 -11.90 -8.33
C GLU A 268 -15.77 -12.39 -7.00
N ASP A 269 -14.72 -13.22 -7.02
CA ASP A 269 -14.04 -13.68 -5.79
C ASP A 269 -13.42 -12.50 -5.03
N PHE A 270 -12.75 -11.58 -5.74
CA PHE A 270 -12.20 -10.36 -5.15
C PHE A 270 -13.28 -9.48 -4.54
N ASN A 271 -14.36 -9.22 -5.28
CA ASN A 271 -15.48 -8.41 -4.79
C ASN A 271 -16.17 -9.06 -3.57
N ASN A 272 -16.32 -10.37 -3.55
CA ASN A 272 -16.91 -11.08 -2.41
C ASN A 272 -16.05 -10.96 -1.16
N LEU A 273 -14.71 -11.05 -1.27
CA LEU A 273 -13.80 -10.83 -0.15
C LEU A 273 -13.85 -9.39 0.34
N MET A 274 -13.89 -8.41 -0.58
CA MET A 274 -14.00 -7.00 -0.21
C MET A 274 -15.32 -6.72 0.52
N ASN A 275 -16.44 -7.24 0.04
CA ASN A 275 -17.73 -7.12 0.72
C ASN A 275 -17.72 -7.75 2.11
N GLN A 276 -17.02 -8.88 2.30
CA GLN A 276 -16.82 -9.48 3.62
C GLN A 276 -16.00 -8.55 4.53
N ALA A 277 -14.92 -7.96 4.03
CA ALA A 277 -14.11 -7.01 4.79
C ALA A 277 -14.94 -5.79 5.22
N ILE A 278 -15.71 -5.17 4.31
CA ILE A 278 -16.61 -4.05 4.62
C ILE A 278 -17.62 -4.43 5.71
N ALA A 279 -18.17 -5.65 5.65
CA ALA A 279 -19.19 -6.10 6.60
C ALA A 279 -18.67 -6.34 8.03
N ILE A 280 -17.37 -6.60 8.19
CA ILE A 280 -16.74 -6.89 9.49
C ILE A 280 -15.78 -5.80 9.98
N GLN A 281 -15.61 -4.70 9.21
CA GLN A 281 -14.74 -3.60 9.63
C GLN A 281 -15.26 -2.96 10.93
N PRO A 282 -14.37 -2.38 11.77
CA PRO A 282 -14.78 -1.72 12.99
C PRO A 282 -15.75 -0.57 12.70
N THR A 283 -16.82 -0.50 13.49
CA THR A 283 -17.69 0.69 13.56
C THR A 283 -17.13 1.60 14.65
N VAL A 284 -17.04 2.90 14.38
CA VAL A 284 -16.54 3.92 15.33
C VAL A 284 -17.55 4.17 16.44
#